data_21dd3b982d3adbd5e784434fcdcf9dc1
#
_entry.id   21dd3b982d3adbd5e784434fcdcf9dc1
#
_cell.length_a   1.000
_cell.length_b   1.000
_cell.length_c   1.000
_cell.angle_alpha   90.00
_cell.angle_beta   90.00
_cell.angle_gamma   90.00
#
_symmetry.space_group_name_H-M   'P 1'
#
loop_
_entity.id
_entity.type
_entity.pdbx_description
1 polymer ?
#
loop_
_entity_poly.entity_id
_entity_poly.type
_entity_poly.pdbx_seq_one_letter_code
_entity_poly.pdbx_strand_id
1 'polypeptide(L)'
;MQRKRLEDMNLLDDFLFNAVMTFPGIGERFCRLLLQVVLGREIGRLRVVAQRAFGGRDEGFRGARLDVLAEEELMDVLADPSVFDIEPDNNGDVVSLKDLPKRVRFYHAIIDSRCLKKGEGFGKLKRDFVIFVCSYDPFDR
;
A
#
# COMPACT_ATOMS: atom_id res chain seq x y z
N MET A 1 -18.51 -8.03 -21.32
CA MET A 1 -17.30 -7.38 -20.83
C MET A 1 -16.12 -7.84 -21.67
N GLN A 2 -15.59 -7.01 -22.55
CA GLN A 2 -14.40 -7.37 -23.35
C GLN A 2 -13.19 -7.44 -22.38
N ARG A 3 -12.53 -8.57 -22.34
CA ARG A 3 -11.25 -8.71 -21.62
C ARG A 3 -10.19 -7.87 -22.33
N LYS A 4 -9.61 -6.89 -21.64
CA LYS A 4 -8.41 -6.19 -22.14
C LYS A 4 -7.30 -7.20 -22.41
N ARG A 5 -6.59 -7.03 -23.52
CA ARG A 5 -5.39 -7.83 -23.81
C ARG A 5 -4.26 -7.32 -22.90
N LEU A 6 -3.32 -8.18 -22.56
CA LEU A 6 -2.20 -7.83 -21.69
C LEU A 6 -1.39 -6.64 -22.22
N GLU A 7 -1.22 -6.56 -23.54
CA GLU A 7 -0.55 -5.46 -24.25
C GLU A 7 -1.26 -4.11 -24.15
N ASP A 8 -2.57 -4.12 -23.86
CA ASP A 8 -3.41 -2.93 -23.72
C ASP A 8 -3.61 -2.52 -22.24
N MET A 9 -2.96 -3.23 -21.30
CA MET A 9 -3.08 -2.96 -19.87
C MET A 9 -2.04 -1.93 -19.43
N ASN A 10 -2.47 -1.00 -18.58
CA ASN A 10 -1.57 -0.12 -17.86
C ASN A 10 -1.06 -0.81 -16.61
N LEU A 11 0.19 -0.56 -16.23
CA LEU A 11 0.76 -1.08 -14.98
C LEU A 11 -0.10 -0.73 -13.74
N LEU A 12 -0.78 0.42 -13.77
CA LEU A 12 -1.68 0.85 -12.70
C LEU A 12 -3.07 0.21 -12.76
N ASP A 13 -3.37 -0.64 -13.76
CA ASP A 13 -4.58 -1.47 -13.71
C ASP A 13 -4.42 -2.48 -12.57
N ASP A 14 -5.41 -2.57 -11.68
CA ASP A 14 -5.36 -3.35 -10.44
C ASP A 14 -4.86 -4.78 -10.64
N PHE A 15 -5.33 -5.43 -11.69
CA PHE A 15 -4.93 -6.81 -11.99
C PHE A 15 -3.43 -6.91 -12.30
N LEU A 16 -2.93 -6.06 -13.21
CA LEU A 16 -1.53 -6.10 -13.63
C LEU A 16 -0.61 -5.64 -12.50
N PHE A 17 -0.99 -4.60 -11.79
CA PHE A 17 -0.24 -4.09 -10.63
C PHE A 17 -0.05 -5.19 -9.58
N ASN A 18 -1.14 -5.83 -9.17
CA ASN A 18 -1.08 -6.92 -8.19
C ASN A 18 -0.28 -8.12 -8.70
N ALA A 19 -0.43 -8.48 -9.97
CA ALA A 19 0.30 -9.59 -10.58
C ALA A 19 1.82 -9.33 -10.59
N VAL A 20 2.25 -8.12 -10.93
CA VAL A 20 3.67 -7.74 -10.93
C VAL A 20 4.22 -7.71 -9.51
N MET A 21 3.52 -7.07 -8.57
CA MET A 21 3.99 -6.90 -7.19
C MET A 21 4.11 -8.21 -6.43
N THR A 22 3.34 -9.23 -6.81
CA THR A 22 3.37 -10.55 -6.18
C THR A 22 4.09 -11.62 -6.97
N PHE A 23 4.66 -11.27 -8.13
CA PHE A 23 5.38 -12.23 -8.93
C PHE A 23 6.64 -12.72 -8.20
N PRO A 24 6.82 -14.04 -8.02
CA PRO A 24 7.95 -14.59 -7.26
C PRO A 24 9.30 -14.08 -7.75
N GLY A 25 10.12 -13.57 -6.84
CA GLY A 25 11.46 -13.07 -7.11
C GLY A 25 11.54 -11.69 -7.79
N ILE A 26 10.48 -11.26 -8.47
CA ILE A 26 10.43 -9.96 -9.18
C ILE A 26 9.64 -8.93 -8.38
N GLY A 27 8.52 -9.31 -7.80
CA GLY A 27 7.60 -8.39 -7.14
C GLY A 27 8.24 -7.63 -5.98
N GLU A 28 8.95 -8.31 -5.10
CA GLU A 28 9.69 -7.66 -4.01
C GLU A 28 10.70 -6.64 -4.54
N ARG A 29 11.48 -7.03 -5.53
CA ARG A 29 12.50 -6.16 -6.12
C ARG A 29 11.87 -4.94 -6.79
N PHE A 30 10.78 -5.13 -7.53
CA PHE A 30 10.05 -4.03 -8.16
C PHE A 30 9.46 -3.07 -7.11
N CYS A 31 8.80 -3.61 -6.08
CA CYS A 31 8.25 -2.85 -4.97
C CYS A 31 9.33 -2.03 -4.25
N ARG A 32 10.47 -2.65 -3.95
CA ARG A 32 11.59 -2.00 -3.31
C ARG A 32 12.17 -0.85 -4.15
N LEU A 33 12.36 -1.05 -5.45
CA LEU A 33 12.83 -0.01 -6.36
C LEU A 33 11.84 1.17 -6.45
N LEU A 34 10.54 0.88 -6.52
CA LEU A 34 9.50 1.90 -6.51
C LEU A 34 9.58 2.75 -5.24
N LEU A 35 9.67 2.10 -4.09
CA LEU A 35 9.77 2.78 -2.80
C LEU A 35 11.06 3.61 -2.67
N GLN A 36 12.18 3.10 -3.16
CA GLN A 36 13.44 3.86 -3.18
C GLN A 36 13.33 5.13 -4.01
N VAL A 37 12.68 5.07 -5.17
CA VAL A 37 12.44 6.25 -6.01
C VAL A 37 11.52 7.25 -5.32
N VAL A 38 10.40 6.78 -4.78
CA VAL A 38 9.38 7.65 -4.15
C VAL A 38 9.90 8.32 -2.88
N LEU A 39 10.62 7.57 -2.05
CA LEU A 39 11.06 8.04 -0.73
C LEU A 39 12.46 8.64 -0.72
N GLY A 40 13.22 8.48 -1.81
CA GLY A 40 14.59 9.02 -1.92
C GLY A 40 15.57 8.43 -0.92
N ARG A 41 15.34 7.21 -0.44
CA ARG A 41 16.22 6.50 0.50
C ARG A 41 16.35 5.02 0.13
N GLU A 42 17.37 4.38 0.68
CA GLU A 42 17.48 2.94 0.58
C GLU A 42 16.35 2.25 1.35
N ILE A 43 15.85 1.18 0.77
CA ILE A 43 14.82 0.32 1.34
C ILE A 43 15.42 -1.07 1.49
N GLY A 44 15.28 -1.64 2.66
CA GLY A 44 15.70 -3.00 2.96
C GLY A 44 14.84 -4.03 2.23
N ARG A 45 15.13 -5.30 2.48
CA ARG A 45 14.33 -6.41 1.96
C ARG A 45 12.88 -6.29 2.42
N LEU A 46 11.94 -6.59 1.54
CA LEU A 46 10.51 -6.47 1.80
C LEU A 46 9.82 -7.83 1.82
N ARG A 47 8.87 -7.97 2.74
CA ARG A 47 7.81 -8.96 2.66
C ARG A 47 6.59 -8.30 2.03
N VAL A 48 6.18 -8.77 0.85
CA VAL A 48 5.10 -8.18 0.06
C VAL A 48 3.88 -9.08 0.07
N VAL A 49 2.71 -8.51 0.37
CA VAL A 49 1.41 -9.20 0.36
C VAL A 49 0.42 -8.37 -0.46
N ALA A 50 -0.12 -8.95 -1.53
CA ALA A 50 -1.15 -8.30 -2.32
C ALA A 50 -2.53 -8.49 -1.71
N GLN A 51 -3.39 -7.50 -1.92
CA GLN A 51 -4.81 -7.51 -1.58
C GLN A 51 -5.08 -7.94 -0.13
N ARG A 52 -4.31 -7.40 0.81
CA ARG A 52 -4.52 -7.65 2.24
C ARG A 52 -5.85 -7.05 2.69
N ALA A 53 -6.80 -7.91 3.03
CA ALA A 53 -8.09 -7.50 3.56
C ALA A 53 -8.05 -7.35 5.09
N PHE A 54 -8.62 -6.27 5.57
CA PHE A 54 -8.87 -6.01 6.98
C PHE A 54 -10.36 -5.81 7.18
N GLY A 55 -11.00 -6.67 7.98
CA GLY A 55 -12.40 -6.52 8.36
C GLY A 55 -12.64 -5.27 9.19
N GLY A 56 -13.86 -4.76 9.18
CA GLY A 56 -14.30 -3.74 10.11
C GLY A 56 -14.28 -4.25 11.56
N ARG A 57 -14.48 -3.35 12.51
CA ARG A 57 -14.51 -3.70 13.95
C ARG A 57 -15.56 -4.75 14.26
N ASP A 58 -16.71 -4.64 13.62
CA ASP A 58 -17.81 -5.60 13.62
C ASP A 58 -18.60 -5.45 12.31
N GLU A 59 -19.71 -6.17 12.14
CA GLU A 59 -20.52 -6.19 10.91
C GLU A 59 -21.02 -4.82 10.46
N GLY A 60 -21.17 -3.86 11.38
CA GLY A 60 -21.62 -2.49 11.09
C GLY A 60 -20.50 -1.53 10.65
N PHE A 61 -19.22 -1.93 10.73
CA PHE A 61 -18.10 -1.05 10.43
C PHE A 61 -17.34 -1.46 9.18
N ARG A 62 -16.91 -0.44 8.43
CA ARG A 62 -16.16 -0.62 7.20
C ARG A 62 -14.77 -1.19 7.48
N GLY A 63 -14.41 -2.25 6.76
CA GLY A 63 -13.03 -2.70 6.59
C GLY A 63 -12.33 -2.02 5.41
N ALA A 64 -11.13 -2.44 5.10
CA ALA A 64 -10.40 -2.05 3.90
C ALA A 64 -9.72 -3.24 3.26
N ARG A 65 -9.48 -3.16 1.96
CA ARG A 65 -8.55 -4.02 1.25
C ARG A 65 -7.42 -3.13 0.76
N LEU A 66 -6.22 -3.42 1.22
CA LEU A 66 -5.02 -2.73 0.76
C LEU A 66 -4.46 -3.48 -0.45
N ASP A 67 -4.13 -2.74 -1.52
CA ASP A 67 -3.73 -3.37 -2.78
C ASP A 67 -2.39 -4.08 -2.65
N VAL A 68 -1.38 -3.40 -2.15
CA VAL A 68 -0.08 -4.01 -1.86
C VAL A 68 0.42 -3.52 -0.51
N LEU A 69 0.56 -4.44 0.44
CA LEU A 69 1.16 -4.18 1.73
C LEU A 69 2.57 -4.77 1.75
N ALA A 70 3.57 -3.92 1.97
CA ALA A 70 4.96 -4.32 2.08
C ALA A 70 5.50 -3.96 3.46
N GLU A 71 6.21 -4.88 4.07
CA GLU A 71 6.84 -4.70 5.37
C GLU A 71 8.34 -4.89 5.24
N GLU A 72 9.12 -3.91 5.73
CA GLU A 72 10.56 -3.96 5.71
C GLU A 72 11.07 -5.02 6.68
N GLU A 73 11.87 -5.97 6.18
CA GLU A 73 12.55 -6.95 7.01
C GLU A 73 13.87 -6.35 7.47
N LEU A 74 13.96 -6.04 8.75
CA LEU A 74 15.17 -5.44 9.30
C LEU A 74 16.27 -6.48 9.49
N MET A 75 17.43 -6.12 9.01
CA MET A 75 18.69 -6.81 9.33
C MET A 75 19.30 -6.31 10.66
N ASP A 76 18.85 -5.16 11.15
CA ASP A 76 19.34 -4.53 12.37
C ASP A 76 18.22 -4.49 13.44
N VAL A 77 18.52 -5.02 14.60
CA VAL A 77 17.62 -5.08 15.77
C VAL A 77 17.28 -3.68 16.32
N LEU A 78 18.07 -2.68 15.99
CA LEU A 78 17.92 -1.31 16.52
C LEU A 78 17.06 -0.39 15.62
N ALA A 79 16.72 -0.81 14.41
CA ALA A 79 15.91 -0.02 13.50
C ALA A 79 14.43 -0.46 13.55
N ASP A 80 13.52 0.50 13.56
CA ASP A 80 12.08 0.21 13.47
C ASP A 80 11.71 -0.16 12.04
N PRO A 81 11.04 -1.31 11.80
CA PRO A 81 10.57 -1.67 10.48
C PRO A 81 9.51 -0.70 10.00
N SER A 82 9.57 -0.36 8.73
CA SER A 82 8.53 0.43 8.08
C SER A 82 7.52 -0.47 7.38
N VAL A 83 6.26 -0.03 7.35
CA VAL A 83 5.17 -0.66 6.61
C VAL A 83 4.73 0.28 5.50
N PHE A 84 4.56 -0.26 4.30
CA PHE A 84 4.18 0.50 3.12
C PHE A 84 2.90 -0.09 2.54
N ASP A 85 1.91 0.76 2.35
CA ASP A 85 0.70 0.47 1.60
C ASP A 85 0.79 1.18 0.25
N ILE A 86 0.79 0.44 -0.85
CA ILE A 86 0.95 0.97 -2.19
C ILE A 86 -0.33 0.72 -2.97
N GLU A 87 -0.98 1.80 -3.36
CA GLU A 87 -2.29 1.82 -3.99
C GLU A 87 -2.21 2.40 -5.41
N PRO A 88 -2.45 1.62 -6.48
CA PRO A 88 -2.64 2.19 -7.80
C PRO A 88 -3.98 2.92 -7.85
N ASP A 89 -4.02 4.11 -8.40
CA ASP A 89 -5.25 4.89 -8.53
C ASP A 89 -5.37 5.52 -9.92
N ASN A 90 -6.40 5.11 -10.64
CA ASN A 90 -6.75 5.61 -11.98
C ASN A 90 -7.99 6.51 -11.96
N ASN A 91 -8.55 6.80 -10.79
CA ASN A 91 -9.82 7.52 -10.68
C ASN A 91 -9.60 8.95 -10.18
N GLY A 92 -9.35 9.86 -11.13
CA GLY A 92 -9.15 11.29 -10.89
C GLY A 92 -10.44 12.13 -10.90
N ASP A 93 -11.62 11.54 -10.71
CA ASP A 93 -12.85 12.32 -10.62
C ASP A 93 -12.90 13.19 -9.35
N VAL A 94 -13.70 14.27 -9.40
CA VAL A 94 -13.75 15.29 -8.33
C VAL A 94 -14.15 14.70 -6.97
N VAL A 95 -15.01 13.69 -6.94
CA VAL A 95 -15.44 13.07 -5.68
C VAL A 95 -14.31 12.24 -5.08
N SER A 96 -13.67 11.44 -5.91
CA SER A 96 -12.51 10.61 -5.49
C SER A 96 -11.35 11.48 -5.00
N LEU A 97 -11.07 12.61 -5.66
CA LEU A 97 -10.05 13.56 -5.23
C LEU A 97 -10.34 14.17 -3.86
N LYS A 98 -11.60 14.54 -3.59
CA LYS A 98 -12.01 15.08 -2.27
C LYS A 98 -11.92 14.04 -1.16
N ASP A 99 -12.12 12.78 -1.49
CA ASP A 99 -12.08 11.68 -0.53
C ASP A 99 -10.68 11.11 -0.31
N LEU A 100 -9.74 11.38 -1.21
CA LEU A 100 -8.39 10.83 -1.14
C LEU A 100 -7.70 11.07 0.22
N PRO A 101 -7.69 12.28 0.80
CA PRO A 101 -7.09 12.49 2.12
C PRO A 101 -7.77 11.71 3.23
N LYS A 102 -9.07 11.49 3.14
CA LYS A 102 -9.84 10.69 4.11
C LYS A 102 -9.54 9.20 3.97
N ARG A 103 -9.37 8.71 2.73
CA ARG A 103 -8.93 7.34 2.45
C ARG A 103 -7.54 7.10 3.02
N VAL A 104 -6.59 7.99 2.79
CA VAL A 104 -5.23 7.92 3.35
C VAL A 104 -5.29 7.80 4.87
N ARG A 105 -6.02 8.69 5.52
CA ARG A 105 -6.19 8.66 6.99
C ARG A 105 -6.82 7.36 7.48
N PHE A 106 -7.81 6.84 6.77
CA PHE A 106 -8.47 5.59 7.13
C PHE A 106 -7.53 4.39 7.01
N TYR A 107 -6.71 4.35 5.97
CA TYR A 107 -5.73 3.28 5.77
C TYR A 107 -4.64 3.30 6.84
N HIS A 108 -4.11 4.47 7.20
CA HIS A 108 -3.21 4.61 8.36
C HIS A 108 -3.83 4.06 9.64
N ALA A 109 -5.08 4.45 9.94
CA ALA A 109 -5.77 3.98 11.13
C ALA A 109 -5.95 2.45 11.15
N ILE A 110 -6.25 1.84 10.01
CA ILE A 110 -6.38 0.38 9.89
C ILE A 110 -5.04 -0.30 10.11
N ILE A 111 -3.97 0.17 9.48
CA ILE A 111 -2.62 -0.38 9.64
C ILE A 111 -2.23 -0.31 11.12
N ASP A 112 -2.31 0.86 11.74
CA ASP A 112 -1.93 1.08 13.14
C ASP A 112 -2.74 0.21 14.09
N SER A 113 -4.06 0.12 13.88
CA SER A 113 -4.94 -0.70 14.73
C SER A 113 -4.60 -2.19 14.71
N ARG A 114 -3.84 -2.66 13.72
CA ARG A 114 -3.41 -4.05 13.57
C ARG A 114 -1.95 -4.29 13.96
N CYS A 115 -1.19 -3.23 14.18
CA CYS A 115 0.23 -3.33 14.54
C CYS A 115 0.45 -3.70 16.00
N LEU A 116 -0.45 -3.27 16.91
CA LEU A 116 -0.31 -3.51 18.34
C LEU A 116 -1.16 -4.69 18.80
N LYS A 117 -0.56 -5.55 19.59
CA LYS A 117 -1.27 -6.58 20.34
C LYS A 117 -1.72 -6.06 21.70
N LYS A 118 -2.69 -6.72 22.30
CA LYS A 118 -3.15 -6.39 23.66
C LYS A 118 -1.99 -6.42 24.65
N GLY A 119 -1.80 -5.31 25.37
CA GLY A 119 -0.72 -5.17 26.36
C GLY A 119 0.59 -4.60 25.82
N GLU A 120 0.72 -4.40 24.50
CA GLU A 120 1.86 -3.71 23.92
C GLU A 120 1.72 -2.19 24.02
N GLY A 121 2.85 -1.52 24.31
CA GLY A 121 2.90 -0.05 24.37
C GLY A 121 2.94 0.58 22.98
N PHE A 122 2.48 1.83 22.88
CA PHE A 122 2.46 2.60 21.62
C PHE A 122 3.85 2.78 20.98
N GLY A 123 4.93 2.69 21.76
CA GLY A 123 6.30 2.73 21.22
C GLY A 123 6.62 1.59 20.24
N LYS A 124 5.78 0.56 20.16
CA LYS A 124 5.91 -0.53 19.18
C LYS A 124 5.15 -0.28 17.86
N LEU A 125 4.45 0.85 17.73
CA LEU A 125 3.89 1.23 16.44
C LEU A 125 5.00 1.38 15.41
N LYS A 126 4.80 0.74 14.27
CA LYS A 126 5.72 0.84 13.14
C LYS A 126 5.49 2.16 12.42
N ARG A 127 6.53 2.67 11.77
CA ARG A 127 6.37 3.75 10.81
C ARG A 127 5.61 3.22 9.60
N ASP A 128 4.51 3.84 9.25
CA ASP A 128 3.72 3.45 8.09
C ASP A 128 3.65 4.56 7.04
N PHE A 129 3.54 4.13 5.79
CA PHE A 129 3.43 4.99 4.62
C PHE A 129 2.26 4.49 3.77
N VAL A 130 1.37 5.39 3.41
CA VAL A 130 0.31 5.13 2.43
C VAL A 130 0.63 5.90 1.17
N ILE A 131 0.87 5.19 0.07
CA ILE A 131 1.39 5.73 -1.18
C ILE A 131 0.39 5.44 -2.29
N PHE A 132 -0.24 6.49 -2.83
CA PHE A 132 -1.07 6.39 -4.02
C PHE A 132 -0.24 6.68 -5.27
N VAL A 133 -0.21 5.71 -6.18
CA VAL A 133 0.42 5.87 -7.49
C VAL A 133 -0.69 6.22 -8.49
N CYS A 134 -0.84 7.51 -8.75
CA CYS A 134 -1.92 8.04 -9.55
C CYS A 134 -1.55 8.14 -11.03
N SER A 135 -2.46 7.78 -11.93
CA SER A 135 -2.34 8.05 -13.37
C SER A 135 -2.78 9.47 -13.76
N TYR A 136 -3.12 10.29 -12.79
CA TYR A 136 -3.59 11.67 -12.91
C TYR A 136 -2.86 12.55 -11.89
N ASP A 137 -2.94 13.88 -12.05
CA ASP A 137 -2.42 14.82 -11.04
C ASP A 137 -3.48 15.10 -9.96
N PRO A 138 -3.31 14.57 -8.72
CA PRO A 138 -4.28 14.77 -7.66
C PRO A 138 -4.26 16.19 -7.07
N PHE A 139 -3.28 17.01 -7.41
CA PHE A 139 -3.08 18.34 -6.83
C PHE A 139 -3.24 19.48 -7.85
N ASP A 140 -3.51 19.15 -9.10
CA ASP A 140 -3.68 20.11 -10.21
C ASP A 140 -2.49 21.11 -10.30
N ARG A 141 -1.26 20.56 -10.37
CA ARG A 141 -0.01 21.33 -10.40
C ARG A 141 0.70 21.26 -11.74
#